data_0080955ca758e1ff090b93261129b8f1
#
_entry.id   0080955ca758e1ff090b93261129b8f1
#
_cell.length_a   1.000
_cell.length_b   1.000
_cell.length_c   1.000
_cell.angle_alpha   90.00
_cell.angle_beta   90.00
_cell.angle_gamma   90.00
#
_symmetry.space_group_name_H-M   'P 1'
#
loop_
_entity.id
_entity.type
_entity.pdbx_description
1 polymer ?
#
loop_
_entity_poly.entity_id
_entity_poly.type
_entity_poly.pdbx_seq_one_letter_code
_entity_poly.pdbx_strand_id
1 'polypeptide(L)'
;MLYKEVIKWLRTQSLPVAESHLRLRLESHPDYPSLLAVQDTLVELGVNGFACQGTKEELKKEAKPFLAHFNINGGHVLFFKDVATAEKNVKDFDTLWSGNIMFAEKDNANTGNAENSKQIKKEKLNSAFSSTAILLLVTAFLWLAIDNGSATLIILTITSCIGLYFSWLITQKEFGITNSISDKICSMAKHSRCESVLFSRGAKLFNWLTWGDVGIVYFSASLLYFLISQLSGLPRLNDSAGQAINLYYLISLSGFIFPIYSLYYQWKVVKQWCMLCIGVLAVLGTNAIVSLFYINNTFTSGTLLKPIAMFALLVVLCLAIWQLLKSLYQKSLTSLTNEIKATRLKRNPEIFNALLEKEKANPANLPEPDEA
;
A
#
# COMPACT_ATOMS: atom_id res chain seq x y z
N MET A 1 9.14 -3.85 9.51
CA MET A 1 9.34 -2.44 9.92
C MET A 1 8.77 -2.25 11.32
N LEU A 2 9.61 -1.82 12.26
CA LEU A 2 9.26 -1.71 13.69
C LEU A 2 7.99 -0.88 13.94
N TYR A 3 7.82 0.29 13.31
CA TYR A 3 6.65 1.15 13.55
C TYR A 3 5.32 0.43 13.29
N LYS A 4 5.26 -0.56 12.38
CA LYS A 4 4.04 -1.33 12.11
C LYS A 4 3.70 -2.29 13.25
N GLU A 5 4.70 -2.89 13.86
CA GLU A 5 4.50 -3.73 15.04
C GLU A 5 4.01 -2.90 16.22
N VAL A 6 4.60 -1.70 16.40
CA VAL A 6 4.15 -0.75 17.43
C VAL A 6 2.70 -0.29 17.18
N ILE A 7 2.33 0.07 15.95
CA ILE A 7 0.95 0.45 15.61
C ILE A 7 -0.04 -0.69 15.86
N LYS A 8 0.30 -1.92 15.48
CA LYS A 8 -0.56 -3.09 15.75
C LYS A 8 -0.77 -3.27 17.26
N TRP A 9 0.31 -3.16 18.02
CA TRP A 9 0.29 -3.27 19.47
C TRP A 9 -0.59 -2.18 20.12
N LEU A 10 -0.41 -0.91 19.77
CA LEU A 10 -1.21 0.20 20.28
C LEU A 10 -2.69 0.09 19.90
N ARG A 11 -3.00 -0.37 18.69
CA ARG A 11 -4.38 -0.60 18.25
C ARG A 11 -5.07 -1.70 19.06
N THR A 12 -4.36 -2.78 19.45
CA THR A 12 -4.96 -3.83 20.28
C THR A 12 -5.30 -3.34 21.69
N GLN A 13 -4.62 -2.30 22.15
CA GLN A 13 -4.86 -1.70 23.46
C GLN A 13 -5.78 -0.47 23.39
N SER A 14 -6.32 -0.16 22.21
CA SER A 14 -7.17 1.02 21.97
C SER A 14 -6.49 2.34 22.32
N LEU A 15 -5.15 2.41 22.13
CA LEU A 15 -4.37 3.61 22.33
C LEU A 15 -4.30 4.41 21.03
N PRO A 16 -4.87 5.62 20.96
CA PRO A 16 -4.96 6.37 19.72
C PRO A 16 -3.65 7.14 19.45
N VAL A 17 -2.91 6.71 18.44
CA VAL A 17 -1.72 7.41 17.94
C VAL A 17 -1.81 7.54 16.41
N ALA A 18 -1.45 8.72 15.88
CA ALA A 18 -1.35 8.95 14.46
C ALA A 18 -0.20 8.13 13.85
N GLU A 19 -0.51 7.32 12.82
CA GLU A 19 0.47 6.41 12.22
C GLU A 19 1.64 7.16 11.58
N SER A 20 1.35 8.26 10.87
CA SER A 20 2.37 9.09 10.23
C SER A 20 3.30 9.74 11.25
N HIS A 21 2.74 10.21 12.36
CA HIS A 21 3.50 10.88 13.42
C HIS A 21 4.39 9.89 14.19
N LEU A 22 3.83 8.72 14.56
CA LEU A 22 4.61 7.65 15.17
C LEU A 22 5.76 7.22 14.25
N ARG A 23 5.48 7.02 12.97
CA ARG A 23 6.52 6.61 12.00
C ARG A 23 7.65 7.62 11.93
N LEU A 24 7.32 8.90 11.75
CA LEU A 24 8.32 9.96 11.63
C LEU A 24 9.19 10.03 12.90
N ARG A 25 8.57 10.06 14.09
CA ARG A 25 9.27 10.19 15.38
C ARG A 25 10.14 8.95 15.66
N LEU A 26 9.59 7.76 15.48
CA LEU A 26 10.27 6.49 15.78
C LEU A 26 11.44 6.24 14.80
N GLU A 27 11.21 6.37 13.49
CA GLU A 27 12.27 6.11 12.49
C GLU A 27 13.35 7.20 12.50
N SER A 28 13.08 8.38 13.06
CA SER A 28 14.07 9.45 13.24
C SER A 28 14.81 9.41 14.59
N HIS A 29 14.51 8.44 15.45
CA HIS A 29 15.23 8.28 16.71
C HIS A 29 16.68 7.79 16.45
N PRO A 30 17.70 8.33 17.19
CA PRO A 30 19.09 7.90 17.03
C PRO A 30 19.29 6.40 17.22
N ASP A 31 18.66 5.82 18.25
CA ASP A 31 18.76 4.42 18.63
C ASP A 31 17.76 3.49 17.91
N TYR A 32 17.16 3.96 16.83
CA TYR A 32 16.29 3.10 16.02
C TYR A 32 17.10 1.99 15.33
N PRO A 33 16.66 0.72 15.38
CA PRO A 33 15.40 0.16 15.89
C PRO A 33 15.57 -0.51 17.27
N SER A 34 15.28 0.18 18.36
CA SER A 34 15.38 -0.37 19.73
C SER A 34 14.09 -0.19 20.54
N LEU A 35 13.94 -0.89 21.66
CA LEU A 35 12.84 -0.65 22.62
C LEU A 35 12.95 0.73 23.26
N LEU A 36 14.16 1.26 23.46
CA LEU A 36 14.37 2.62 23.95
C LEU A 36 13.77 3.64 22.99
N ALA A 37 14.06 3.51 21.68
CA ALA A 37 13.47 4.38 20.68
C ALA A 37 11.93 4.32 20.68
N VAL A 38 11.34 3.15 20.94
CA VAL A 38 9.89 3.02 21.08
C VAL A 38 9.39 3.75 22.32
N GLN A 39 10.05 3.55 23.47
CA GLN A 39 9.67 4.17 24.75
C GLN A 39 9.69 5.68 24.65
N ASP A 40 10.80 6.27 24.20
CA ASP A 40 10.96 7.72 24.09
C ASP A 40 9.94 8.32 23.11
N THR A 41 9.72 7.64 21.99
CA THR A 41 8.71 8.06 21.00
C THR A 41 7.30 8.04 21.60
N LEU A 42 6.95 7.03 22.40
CA LEU A 42 5.63 6.93 23.02
C LEU A 42 5.43 8.03 24.06
N VAL A 43 6.45 8.31 24.88
CA VAL A 43 6.43 9.43 25.85
C VAL A 43 6.23 10.77 25.12
N GLU A 44 6.96 11.03 24.02
CA GLU A 44 6.75 12.23 23.19
C GLU A 44 5.31 12.34 22.65
N LEU A 45 4.67 11.20 22.37
CA LEU A 45 3.29 11.16 21.86
C LEU A 45 2.24 11.14 22.97
N GLY A 46 2.65 11.19 24.25
CA GLY A 46 1.77 11.20 25.40
C GLY A 46 1.21 9.83 25.78
N VAL A 47 1.90 8.75 25.40
CA VAL A 47 1.55 7.37 25.76
C VAL A 47 2.62 6.84 26.71
N ASN A 48 2.23 6.44 27.91
CA ASN A 48 3.16 5.84 28.85
C ASN A 48 3.35 4.36 28.54
N GLY A 49 4.60 3.99 28.29
CA GLY A 49 5.02 2.60 28.14
C GLY A 49 6.25 2.35 29.01
N PHE A 50 6.38 1.16 29.55
CA PHE A 50 7.54 0.77 30.33
C PHE A 50 8.18 -0.50 29.74
N ALA A 51 9.50 -0.47 29.63
CA ALA A 51 10.29 -1.63 29.27
C ALA A 51 10.84 -2.29 30.54
N CYS A 52 10.76 -3.60 30.60
CA CYS A 52 11.31 -4.38 31.70
C CYS A 52 11.95 -5.68 31.20
N GLN A 53 12.80 -6.29 32.02
CA GLN A 53 13.20 -7.67 31.85
C GLN A 53 12.21 -8.57 32.59
N GLY A 54 11.80 -9.65 31.94
CA GLY A 54 10.87 -10.60 32.52
C GLY A 54 11.17 -12.03 32.11
N THR A 55 10.59 -12.95 32.86
CA THR A 55 10.60 -14.37 32.55
C THR A 55 9.34 -14.79 31.78
N LYS A 56 9.43 -15.93 31.11
CA LYS A 56 8.29 -16.48 30.37
C LYS A 56 7.09 -16.80 31.25
N GLU A 57 7.33 -17.20 32.50
CA GLU A 57 6.30 -17.49 33.48
C GLU A 57 5.56 -16.21 33.93
N GLU A 58 6.28 -15.12 34.07
CA GLU A 58 5.70 -13.79 34.39
C GLU A 58 4.85 -13.30 33.24
N LEU A 59 5.33 -13.43 31.99
CA LEU A 59 4.58 -13.07 30.79
C LEU A 59 3.26 -13.86 30.65
N LYS A 60 3.28 -15.18 31.00
CA LYS A 60 2.08 -16.00 30.98
C LYS A 60 1.05 -15.57 32.03
N LYS A 61 1.50 -15.06 33.18
CA LYS A 61 0.61 -14.56 34.26
C LYS A 61 -0.01 -13.22 33.90
N GLU A 62 0.74 -12.32 33.27
CA GLU A 62 0.26 -10.98 32.90
C GLU A 62 -0.82 -11.00 31.81
N ALA A 63 -0.78 -11.96 30.90
CA ALA A 63 -1.75 -12.17 29.80
C ALA A 63 -2.10 -10.88 29.00
N LYS A 64 -1.19 -9.91 28.95
CA LYS A 64 -1.34 -8.64 28.24
C LYS A 64 -0.59 -8.65 26.92
N PRO A 65 -1.04 -7.91 25.91
CA PRO A 65 -0.28 -7.72 24.68
C PRO A 65 1.04 -6.97 24.93
N PHE A 66 2.14 -7.45 24.36
CA PHE A 66 3.48 -6.91 24.60
C PHE A 66 4.33 -6.81 23.34
N LEU A 67 5.34 -5.94 23.39
CA LEU A 67 6.46 -5.96 22.44
C LEU A 67 7.62 -6.72 23.08
N ALA A 68 8.28 -7.58 22.29
CA ALA A 68 9.46 -8.32 22.74
C ALA A 68 10.65 -8.08 21.81
N HIS A 69 11.84 -7.97 22.40
CA HIS A 69 13.09 -7.82 21.68
C HIS A 69 13.77 -9.16 21.48
N PHE A 70 14.21 -9.42 20.25
CA PHE A 70 14.90 -10.65 19.83
C PHE A 70 16.30 -10.35 19.30
N ASN A 71 17.24 -11.20 19.63
CA ASN A 71 18.64 -11.14 19.15
C ASN A 71 18.77 -11.80 17.76
N ILE A 72 18.01 -11.29 16.78
CA ILE A 72 18.04 -11.76 15.39
C ILE A 72 18.62 -10.63 14.53
N ASN A 73 19.68 -10.90 13.76
CA ASN A 73 20.24 -9.95 12.78
C ASN A 73 20.42 -8.49 13.28
N GLY A 74 20.95 -8.31 14.48
CA GLY A 74 21.19 -6.98 15.06
C GLY A 74 20.05 -6.39 15.89
N GLY A 75 19.06 -7.21 16.24
CA GLY A 75 17.95 -6.83 17.12
C GLY A 75 16.64 -6.56 16.37
N HIS A 76 15.60 -7.30 16.72
CA HIS A 76 14.24 -7.11 16.20
C HIS A 76 13.23 -6.99 17.33
N VAL A 77 12.33 -6.04 17.22
CA VAL A 77 11.19 -5.88 18.14
C VAL A 77 9.93 -6.35 17.43
N LEU A 78 9.23 -7.31 18.02
CA LEU A 78 8.02 -7.90 17.48
C LEU A 78 6.86 -7.77 18.47
N PHE A 79 5.66 -7.65 17.93
CA PHE A 79 4.41 -7.57 18.69
C PHE A 79 3.78 -8.95 18.84
N PHE A 80 3.33 -9.28 20.06
CA PHE A 80 2.56 -10.47 20.38
C PHE A 80 1.35 -10.15 21.25
N LYS A 81 0.26 -10.86 21.02
CA LYS A 81 -0.95 -10.76 21.82
C LYS A 81 -0.79 -11.51 23.15
N ASP A 82 -0.10 -12.65 23.10
CA ASP A 82 0.16 -13.56 24.20
C ASP A 82 1.41 -14.42 23.91
N VAL A 83 1.90 -15.11 24.91
CA VAL A 83 3.10 -15.96 24.83
C VAL A 83 2.88 -17.16 23.89
N ALA A 84 1.68 -17.73 23.85
CA ALA A 84 1.38 -18.87 22.98
C ALA A 84 1.49 -18.47 21.50
N THR A 85 1.06 -17.25 21.16
CA THR A 85 1.23 -16.68 19.81
C THR A 85 2.71 -16.43 19.51
N ALA A 86 3.50 -15.99 20.48
CA ALA A 86 4.93 -15.77 20.31
C ALA A 86 5.67 -17.08 20.03
N GLU A 87 5.44 -18.10 20.81
CA GLU A 87 6.04 -19.45 20.63
C GLU A 87 5.67 -20.10 19.29
N LYS A 88 4.45 -19.87 18.80
CA LYS A 88 3.99 -20.38 17.51
C LYS A 88 4.65 -19.66 16.33
N ASN A 89 4.88 -18.36 16.45
CA ASN A 89 5.36 -17.52 15.34
C ASN A 89 6.88 -17.45 15.24
N VAL A 90 7.58 -17.60 16.37
CA VAL A 90 9.05 -17.55 16.42
C VAL A 90 9.57 -18.93 16.78
N LYS A 91 10.21 -19.60 15.81
CA LYS A 91 10.96 -20.83 16.09
C LYS A 91 12.11 -20.48 17.01
N ASP A 92 12.35 -21.32 18.01
CA ASP A 92 13.41 -21.13 19.00
C ASP A 92 13.23 -19.83 19.84
N PHE A 93 11.98 -19.52 20.21
CA PHE A 93 11.63 -18.33 20.99
C PHE A 93 12.55 -18.14 22.20
N ASP A 94 12.76 -19.21 22.98
CA ASP A 94 13.52 -19.15 24.24
C ASP A 94 15.01 -18.81 24.05
N THR A 95 15.60 -19.16 22.91
CA THR A 95 17.01 -18.88 22.59
C THR A 95 17.24 -17.53 21.94
N LEU A 96 16.25 -17.06 21.21
CA LEU A 96 16.33 -15.81 20.44
C LEU A 96 15.83 -14.58 21.21
N TRP A 97 14.96 -14.80 22.19
CA TRP A 97 14.42 -13.74 23.02
C TRP A 97 15.47 -13.18 23.99
N SER A 98 15.62 -11.86 24.05
CA SER A 98 16.59 -11.19 24.91
C SER A 98 16.13 -11.04 26.38
N GLY A 99 14.92 -11.46 26.71
CA GLY A 99 14.29 -11.19 28.01
C GLY A 99 13.67 -9.79 28.14
N ASN A 100 13.94 -8.89 27.19
CA ASN A 100 13.40 -7.53 27.23
C ASN A 100 12.01 -7.47 26.60
N ILE A 101 11.08 -6.85 27.31
CA ILE A 101 9.68 -6.69 26.94
C ILE A 101 9.22 -5.28 27.22
N MET A 102 8.12 -4.87 26.54
CA MET A 102 7.52 -3.57 26.76
C MET A 102 6.01 -3.71 26.83
N PHE A 103 5.43 -3.06 27.84
CA PHE A 103 4.01 -2.88 28.06
C PHE A 103 3.61 -1.42 27.90
N ALA A 104 2.36 -1.16 27.49
CA ALA A 104 1.79 0.17 27.52
C ALA A 104 0.76 0.27 28.66
N GLU A 105 0.75 1.37 29.35
CA GLU A 105 -0.22 1.65 30.40
C GLU A 105 -1.47 2.30 29.80
N LYS A 106 -2.62 1.74 30.13
CA LYS A 106 -3.91 2.19 29.60
C LYS A 106 -4.46 3.42 30.30
N ASP A 107 -4.13 3.61 31.57
CA ASP A 107 -4.77 4.61 32.45
C ASP A 107 -4.28 6.05 32.21
N ASN A 108 -3.11 6.22 31.63
CA ASN A 108 -2.53 7.51 31.29
C ASN A 108 -2.58 7.86 29.79
N ALA A 109 -3.38 7.15 29.04
CA ALA A 109 -3.61 7.40 27.62
C ALA A 109 -4.41 8.69 27.33
N ASN A 110 -4.40 9.62 28.27
CA ASN A 110 -4.77 10.97 27.95
C ASN A 110 -3.63 11.52 27.09
N THR A 111 -3.72 11.20 25.81
CA THR A 111 -2.83 11.72 24.78
C THR A 111 -3.03 13.23 24.70
N GLY A 112 -2.58 13.93 25.75
CA GLY A 112 -2.65 15.38 25.87
C GLY A 112 -1.84 16.13 24.82
N ASN A 113 -1.20 15.39 23.88
CA ASN A 113 -0.54 15.98 22.73
C ASN A 113 -1.61 16.42 21.71
N ALA A 114 -1.94 17.72 21.74
CA ALA A 114 -2.91 18.34 20.84
C ALA A 114 -2.55 18.10 19.36
N GLU A 115 -1.25 18.03 19.05
CA GLU A 115 -0.75 17.78 17.69
C GLU A 115 -1.08 16.36 17.23
N ASN A 116 -0.85 15.35 18.07
CA ASN A 116 -1.22 13.96 17.79
C ASN A 116 -2.73 13.81 17.57
N SER A 117 -3.55 14.44 18.43
CA SER A 117 -5.03 14.41 18.31
C SER A 117 -5.51 15.06 17.00
N LYS A 118 -4.90 16.18 16.61
CA LYS A 118 -5.18 16.87 15.34
C LYS A 118 -4.81 16.00 14.13
N GLN A 119 -3.66 15.32 14.21
CA GLN A 119 -3.20 14.44 13.13
C GLN A 119 -4.07 13.19 13.00
N ILE A 120 -4.50 12.59 14.11
CA ILE A 120 -5.46 11.47 14.11
C ILE A 120 -6.76 11.86 13.40
N LYS A 121 -7.32 13.06 13.73
CA LYS A 121 -8.53 13.56 13.07
C LYS A 121 -8.31 13.73 11.56
N LYS A 122 -7.17 14.30 11.16
CA LYS A 122 -6.82 14.48 9.75
C LYS A 122 -6.68 13.14 9.01
N GLU A 123 -5.99 12.16 9.60
CA GLU A 123 -5.86 10.82 9.02
C GLU A 123 -7.21 10.11 8.87
N LYS A 124 -8.07 10.18 9.89
CA LYS A 124 -9.44 9.63 9.84
C LYS A 124 -10.29 10.31 8.78
N LEU A 125 -10.24 11.65 8.69
CA LEU A 125 -11.00 12.40 7.69
C LEU A 125 -10.56 12.05 6.26
N ASN A 126 -9.24 12.02 6.01
CA ASN A 126 -8.70 11.65 4.70
C ASN A 126 -9.07 10.21 4.32
N SER A 127 -9.00 9.28 5.27
CA SER A 127 -9.40 7.88 5.05
C SER A 127 -10.90 7.76 4.79
N ALA A 128 -11.75 8.47 5.55
CA ALA A 128 -13.19 8.50 5.34
C ALA A 128 -13.54 9.09 3.98
N PHE A 129 -12.95 10.23 3.62
CA PHE A 129 -13.17 10.87 2.31
C PHE A 129 -12.77 9.96 1.16
N SER A 130 -11.58 9.36 1.24
CA SER A 130 -11.07 8.41 0.23
C SER A 130 -11.98 7.18 0.08
N SER A 131 -12.39 6.55 1.20
CA SER A 131 -13.26 5.37 1.15
C SER A 131 -14.66 5.71 0.62
N THR A 132 -15.22 6.87 0.99
CA THR A 132 -16.51 7.33 0.48
C THR A 132 -16.46 7.63 -1.02
N ALA A 133 -15.40 8.29 -1.50
CA ALA A 133 -15.21 8.56 -2.92
C ALA A 133 -15.09 7.27 -3.75
N ILE A 134 -14.33 6.30 -3.27
CA ILE A 134 -14.21 4.99 -3.92
C ILE A 134 -15.56 4.27 -3.94
N LEU A 135 -16.31 4.27 -2.82
CA LEU A 135 -17.63 3.66 -2.76
C LEU A 135 -18.60 4.29 -3.75
N LEU A 136 -18.64 5.62 -3.83
CA LEU A 136 -19.49 6.35 -4.78
C LEU A 136 -19.12 6.04 -6.24
N LEU A 137 -17.83 5.96 -6.56
CA LEU A 137 -17.39 5.57 -7.89
C LEU A 137 -17.82 4.15 -8.25
N VAL A 138 -17.59 3.18 -7.36
CA VAL A 138 -17.98 1.79 -7.58
C VAL A 138 -19.49 1.66 -7.74
N THR A 139 -20.29 2.34 -6.89
CA THR A 139 -21.76 2.30 -6.99
C THR A 139 -22.26 2.96 -8.27
N ALA A 140 -21.66 4.07 -8.73
CA ALA A 140 -21.98 4.70 -10.00
C ALA A 140 -21.69 3.78 -11.20
N PHE A 141 -20.54 3.12 -11.22
CA PHE A 141 -20.20 2.15 -12.26
C PHE A 141 -21.15 0.96 -12.27
N LEU A 142 -21.51 0.42 -11.10
CA LEU A 142 -22.45 -0.69 -10.99
C LEU A 142 -23.86 -0.27 -11.44
N TRP A 143 -24.31 0.92 -11.04
CA TRP A 143 -25.60 1.43 -11.47
C TRP A 143 -25.69 1.56 -12.99
N LEU A 144 -24.68 2.14 -13.64
CA LEU A 144 -24.62 2.23 -15.10
C LEU A 144 -24.59 0.86 -15.79
N ALA A 145 -23.92 -0.12 -15.20
CA ALA A 145 -23.88 -1.49 -15.73
C ALA A 145 -25.24 -2.19 -15.59
N ILE A 146 -25.96 -1.97 -14.49
CA ILE A 146 -27.29 -2.53 -14.24
C ILE A 146 -28.34 -1.89 -15.15
N ASP A 147 -28.28 -0.56 -15.35
CA ASP A 147 -29.22 0.17 -16.22
C ASP A 147 -29.22 -0.36 -17.66
N ASN A 148 -28.07 -0.91 -18.12
CA ASN A 148 -27.99 -1.57 -19.41
C ASN A 148 -28.62 -2.97 -19.45
N GLY A 149 -29.03 -3.55 -18.33
CA GLY A 149 -29.66 -4.87 -18.23
C GLY A 149 -28.78 -6.05 -18.66
N SER A 150 -27.48 -5.84 -18.84
CA SER A 150 -26.55 -6.88 -19.32
C SER A 150 -25.71 -7.44 -18.16
N ALA A 151 -25.95 -8.71 -17.82
CA ALA A 151 -25.15 -9.40 -16.82
C ALA A 151 -23.64 -9.44 -17.15
N THR A 152 -23.29 -9.52 -18.44
CA THR A 152 -21.90 -9.54 -18.89
C THR A 152 -21.18 -8.22 -18.60
N LEU A 153 -21.83 -7.07 -18.79
CA LEU A 153 -21.29 -5.75 -18.47
C LEU A 153 -21.10 -5.57 -16.96
N ILE A 154 -22.02 -6.07 -16.14
CA ILE A 154 -21.90 -6.05 -14.69
C ILE A 154 -20.68 -6.84 -14.25
N ILE A 155 -20.48 -8.05 -14.76
CA ILE A 155 -19.34 -8.91 -14.45
C ILE A 155 -18.03 -8.21 -14.86
N LEU A 156 -17.94 -7.69 -16.09
CA LEU A 156 -16.74 -7.00 -16.58
C LEU A 156 -16.40 -5.76 -15.76
N THR A 157 -17.41 -5.03 -15.31
CA THR A 157 -17.22 -3.84 -14.46
C THR A 157 -16.66 -4.21 -13.10
N ILE A 158 -17.27 -5.20 -12.43
CA ILE A 158 -16.81 -5.69 -11.11
C ILE A 158 -15.39 -6.23 -11.21
N THR A 159 -15.12 -7.09 -12.19
CA THR A 159 -13.79 -7.68 -12.36
C THR A 159 -12.74 -6.64 -12.71
N SER A 160 -13.07 -5.62 -13.52
CA SER A 160 -12.15 -4.52 -13.82
C SER A 160 -11.82 -3.67 -12.58
N CYS A 161 -12.79 -3.41 -11.70
CA CYS A 161 -12.52 -2.76 -10.41
C CYS A 161 -11.60 -3.60 -9.51
N ILE A 162 -11.81 -4.91 -9.47
CA ILE A 162 -10.94 -5.85 -8.74
C ILE A 162 -9.53 -5.86 -9.36
N GLY A 163 -9.42 -5.89 -10.67
CA GLY A 163 -8.14 -5.84 -11.40
C GLY A 163 -7.36 -4.55 -11.13
N LEU A 164 -8.05 -3.41 -11.10
CA LEU A 164 -7.46 -2.12 -10.73
C LEU A 164 -6.91 -2.16 -9.30
N TYR A 165 -7.67 -2.75 -8.36
CA TYR A 165 -7.25 -2.89 -6.98
C TYR A 165 -6.01 -3.78 -6.83
N PHE A 166 -5.95 -4.93 -7.50
CA PHE A 166 -4.75 -5.78 -7.50
C PHE A 166 -3.54 -5.09 -8.12
N SER A 167 -3.72 -4.37 -9.23
CA SER A 167 -2.66 -3.59 -9.88
C SER A 167 -2.11 -2.50 -8.94
N TRP A 168 -2.98 -1.85 -8.18
CA TRP A 168 -2.60 -0.90 -7.14
C TRP A 168 -1.79 -1.56 -6.01
N LEU A 169 -2.20 -2.74 -5.52
CA LEU A 169 -1.44 -3.49 -4.50
C LEU A 169 -0.05 -3.90 -5.00
N ILE A 170 0.06 -4.31 -6.27
CA ILE A 170 1.35 -4.61 -6.91
C ILE A 170 2.25 -3.39 -6.90
N THR A 171 1.75 -2.25 -7.36
CA THR A 171 2.51 -0.99 -7.40
C THR A 171 2.93 -0.51 -6.00
N GLN A 172 2.07 -0.66 -4.98
CA GLN A 172 2.47 -0.38 -3.60
C GLN A 172 3.66 -1.24 -3.16
N LYS A 173 3.66 -2.53 -3.50
CA LYS A 173 4.79 -3.43 -3.22
C LYS A 173 6.06 -3.02 -3.97
N GLU A 174 5.96 -2.59 -5.22
CA GLU A 174 7.08 -2.07 -6.01
C GLU A 174 7.70 -0.81 -5.38
N PHE A 175 6.91 0.02 -4.71
CA PHE A 175 7.39 1.17 -3.92
C PHE A 175 7.94 0.80 -2.53
N GLY A 176 7.98 -0.49 -2.19
CA GLY A 176 8.41 -0.96 -0.88
C GLY A 176 7.42 -0.67 0.24
N ILE A 177 6.17 -0.34 -0.10
CA ILE A 177 5.10 -0.11 0.86
C ILE A 177 4.51 -1.45 1.23
N THR A 178 4.62 -1.82 2.49
CA THR A 178 4.00 -3.03 3.01
C THR A 178 2.57 -2.72 3.46
N ASN A 179 1.61 -3.46 2.91
CA ASN A 179 0.20 -3.39 3.28
C ASN A 179 -0.20 -4.75 3.87
N SER A 180 -0.94 -4.76 4.98
CA SER A 180 -1.38 -6.00 5.64
C SER A 180 -2.17 -6.93 4.72
N ILE A 181 -2.94 -6.38 3.76
CA ILE A 181 -3.71 -7.14 2.78
C ILE A 181 -2.76 -7.79 1.77
N SER A 182 -1.84 -7.01 1.19
CA SER A 182 -0.88 -7.55 0.22
C SER A 182 0.04 -8.60 0.85
N ASP A 183 0.45 -8.41 2.11
CA ASP A 183 1.29 -9.36 2.84
C ASP A 183 0.53 -10.67 3.13
N LYS A 184 -0.74 -10.59 3.52
CA LYS A 184 -1.60 -11.78 3.70
C LYS A 184 -1.78 -12.54 2.40
N ILE A 185 -2.09 -11.85 1.28
CA ILE A 185 -2.25 -12.50 -0.03
C ILE A 185 -0.94 -13.16 -0.46
N CYS A 186 0.19 -12.45 -0.34
CA CYS A 186 1.51 -13.00 -0.69
C CYS A 186 1.92 -14.21 0.17
N SER A 187 1.41 -14.34 1.41
CA SER A 187 1.72 -15.45 2.31
C SER A 187 0.77 -16.64 2.19
N MET A 188 -0.27 -16.59 1.36
CA MET A 188 -1.27 -17.67 1.21
C MET A 188 -0.69 -18.97 0.68
N ALA A 189 0.38 -18.95 -0.11
CA ALA A 189 0.99 -20.15 -0.66
C ALA A 189 2.42 -20.35 -0.13
N LYS A 190 2.77 -21.61 0.25
CA LYS A 190 4.09 -21.97 0.81
C LYS A 190 5.29 -21.60 -0.06
N HIS A 191 5.12 -21.52 -1.38
CA HIS A 191 6.15 -21.18 -2.36
C HIS A 191 5.95 -19.80 -3.00
N SER A 192 5.17 -18.92 -2.38
CA SER A 192 4.91 -17.58 -2.89
C SER A 192 5.96 -16.60 -2.35
N ARG A 193 6.69 -15.96 -3.28
CA ARG A 193 7.58 -14.84 -3.00
C ARG A 193 7.28 -13.72 -3.98
N CYS A 194 6.25 -12.93 -3.68
CA CYS A 194 5.84 -11.81 -4.55
C CYS A 194 7.01 -10.90 -4.91
N GLU A 195 7.90 -10.61 -3.97
CA GLU A 195 9.05 -9.72 -4.18
C GLU A 195 10.01 -10.26 -5.24
N SER A 196 10.31 -11.56 -5.25
CA SER A 196 11.20 -12.17 -6.23
C SER A 196 10.69 -12.03 -7.66
N VAL A 197 9.37 -12.05 -7.85
CA VAL A 197 8.73 -11.86 -9.16
C VAL A 197 8.68 -10.38 -9.52
N LEU A 198 8.22 -9.51 -8.61
CA LEU A 198 8.01 -8.09 -8.86
C LEU A 198 9.30 -7.31 -9.10
N PHE A 199 10.43 -7.71 -8.48
CA PHE A 199 11.73 -7.09 -8.70
C PHE A 199 12.59 -7.77 -9.76
N SER A 200 12.07 -8.82 -10.44
CA SER A 200 12.77 -9.48 -11.55
C SER A 200 12.83 -8.58 -12.81
N ARG A 201 13.77 -8.89 -13.70
CA ARG A 201 13.91 -8.13 -14.97
C ARG A 201 12.64 -8.17 -15.82
N GLY A 202 11.92 -9.29 -15.86
CA GLY A 202 10.69 -9.43 -16.63
C GLY A 202 9.46 -8.76 -16.00
N ALA A 203 9.55 -8.26 -14.76
CA ALA A 203 8.51 -7.45 -14.15
C ALA A 203 8.45 -6.02 -14.73
N LYS A 204 9.46 -5.61 -15.49
CA LYS A 204 9.55 -4.30 -16.14
C LYS A 204 9.41 -4.44 -17.64
N LEU A 205 8.47 -3.73 -18.23
CA LEU A 205 8.33 -3.64 -19.69
C LEU A 205 9.42 -2.72 -20.26
N PHE A 206 9.64 -1.59 -19.59
CA PHE A 206 10.73 -0.64 -19.81
C PHE A 206 11.33 -0.24 -18.47
N ASN A 207 12.48 0.40 -18.45
CA ASN A 207 13.12 0.84 -17.21
C ASN A 207 12.22 1.73 -16.32
N TRP A 208 11.26 2.44 -16.91
CA TRP A 208 10.35 3.37 -16.25
C TRP A 208 8.91 2.83 -16.09
N LEU A 209 8.54 1.73 -16.79
CA LEU A 209 7.19 1.17 -16.82
C LEU A 209 7.18 -0.28 -16.32
N THR A 210 6.46 -0.53 -15.25
CA THR A 210 6.27 -1.87 -14.68
C THR A 210 4.95 -2.48 -15.13
N TRP A 211 4.78 -3.79 -14.93
CA TRP A 211 3.49 -4.44 -15.21
C TRP A 211 2.38 -3.99 -14.25
N GLY A 212 2.71 -3.54 -13.03
CA GLY A 212 1.77 -2.88 -12.14
C GLY A 212 1.20 -1.60 -12.75
N ASP A 213 2.07 -0.75 -13.34
CA ASP A 213 1.67 0.47 -14.04
C ASP A 213 0.76 0.16 -15.24
N VAL A 214 1.13 -0.84 -16.06
CA VAL A 214 0.33 -1.27 -17.21
C VAL A 214 -1.05 -1.72 -16.78
N GLY A 215 -1.15 -2.49 -15.69
CA GLY A 215 -2.43 -2.92 -15.12
C GLY A 215 -3.30 -1.74 -14.68
N ILE A 216 -2.72 -0.76 -13.98
CA ILE A 216 -3.46 0.45 -13.57
C ILE A 216 -4.00 1.19 -14.79
N VAL A 217 -3.16 1.43 -15.79
CA VAL A 217 -3.56 2.15 -17.03
C VAL A 217 -4.63 1.37 -17.78
N TYR A 218 -4.45 0.05 -17.96
CA TYR A 218 -5.39 -0.81 -18.68
C TYR A 218 -6.78 -0.81 -18.03
N PHE A 219 -6.87 -1.11 -16.74
CA PHE A 219 -8.16 -1.16 -16.05
C PHE A 219 -8.81 0.22 -15.91
N SER A 220 -8.03 1.27 -15.65
CA SER A 220 -8.55 2.64 -15.58
C SER A 220 -9.08 3.10 -16.93
N ALA A 221 -8.34 2.89 -18.02
CA ALA A 221 -8.78 3.26 -19.37
C ALA A 221 -10.02 2.46 -19.79
N SER A 222 -10.09 1.16 -19.46
CA SER A 222 -11.25 0.32 -19.74
C SER A 222 -12.51 0.79 -19.01
N LEU A 223 -12.40 1.12 -17.70
CA LEU A 223 -13.50 1.64 -16.91
C LEU A 223 -13.97 3.02 -17.41
N LEU A 224 -13.02 3.92 -17.71
CA LEU A 224 -13.37 5.25 -18.27
C LEU A 224 -14.00 5.14 -19.65
N TYR A 225 -13.49 4.23 -20.50
CA TYR A 225 -14.10 3.97 -21.80
C TYR A 225 -15.55 3.50 -21.65
N PHE A 226 -15.80 2.55 -20.75
CA PHE A 226 -17.16 2.11 -20.42
C PHE A 226 -18.02 3.27 -19.95
N LEU A 227 -17.54 4.08 -18.99
CA LEU A 227 -18.27 5.23 -18.46
C LEU A 227 -18.66 6.23 -19.56
N ILE A 228 -17.70 6.64 -20.38
CA ILE A 228 -17.94 7.60 -21.47
C ILE A 228 -18.91 7.03 -22.50
N SER A 229 -18.78 5.75 -22.85
CA SER A 229 -19.69 5.09 -23.80
C SER A 229 -21.13 5.05 -23.30
N GLN A 230 -21.35 5.03 -21.98
CA GLN A 230 -22.70 5.07 -21.39
C GLN A 230 -23.25 6.49 -21.24
N LEU A 231 -22.40 7.45 -20.79
CA LEU A 231 -22.83 8.83 -20.54
C LEU A 231 -23.02 9.66 -21.81
N SER A 232 -22.30 9.31 -22.90
CA SER A 232 -22.34 10.09 -24.13
C SER A 232 -23.71 10.08 -24.83
N GLY A 233 -24.70 9.36 -24.27
CA GLY A 233 -26.06 9.34 -24.80
C GLY A 233 -26.12 8.98 -26.29
N LEU A 234 -25.05 8.34 -26.80
CA LEU A 234 -25.03 7.81 -28.16
C LEU A 234 -26.29 6.97 -28.31
N PRO A 235 -27.23 7.41 -29.13
CA PRO A 235 -28.59 6.89 -29.10
C PRO A 235 -28.53 5.38 -29.26
N ARG A 236 -29.26 4.66 -28.42
CA ARG A 236 -29.51 3.21 -28.53
C ARG A 236 -30.12 2.83 -29.91
N LEU A 237 -30.30 3.81 -30.77
CA LEU A 237 -30.98 3.70 -32.06
C LEU A 237 -30.07 3.78 -33.28
N ASN A 238 -28.77 4.03 -33.15
CA ASN A 238 -27.84 4.03 -34.28
C ASN A 238 -26.62 3.14 -33.99
N ASP A 239 -26.09 2.46 -35.00
CA ASP A 239 -24.99 1.47 -35.01
C ASP A 239 -23.75 1.80 -34.17
N SER A 240 -23.57 3.06 -33.80
CA SER A 240 -22.38 3.54 -33.07
C SER A 240 -22.29 3.07 -31.60
N ALA A 241 -23.43 2.90 -30.91
CA ALA A 241 -23.45 2.45 -29.51
C ALA A 241 -23.09 0.96 -29.39
N GLY A 242 -23.60 0.15 -30.30
CA GLY A 242 -23.24 -1.27 -30.41
C GLY A 242 -21.75 -1.47 -30.70
N GLN A 243 -21.16 -0.60 -31.53
CA GLN A 243 -19.73 -0.64 -31.85
C GLN A 243 -18.83 -0.29 -30.64
N ALA A 244 -19.23 0.69 -29.81
CA ALA A 244 -18.51 1.04 -28.62
C ALA A 244 -18.51 -0.12 -27.60
N ILE A 245 -19.63 -0.77 -27.41
CA ILE A 245 -19.76 -1.95 -26.56
C ILE A 245 -18.94 -3.13 -27.12
N ASN A 246 -19.01 -3.39 -28.42
CA ASN A 246 -18.22 -4.43 -29.07
C ASN A 246 -16.73 -4.22 -28.86
N LEU A 247 -16.24 -2.97 -28.99
CA LEU A 247 -14.83 -2.68 -28.70
C LEU A 247 -14.47 -2.93 -27.23
N TYR A 248 -15.36 -2.61 -26.28
CA TYR A 248 -15.11 -2.90 -24.85
C TYR A 248 -14.88 -4.39 -24.59
N TYR A 249 -15.65 -5.28 -25.25
CA TYR A 249 -15.45 -6.72 -25.18
C TYR A 249 -14.14 -7.15 -25.87
N LEU A 250 -13.80 -6.56 -27.01
CA LEU A 250 -12.52 -6.86 -27.71
C LEU A 250 -11.31 -6.44 -26.88
N ILE A 251 -11.37 -5.27 -26.21
CA ILE A 251 -10.33 -4.82 -25.28
C ILE A 251 -10.19 -5.82 -24.13
N SER A 252 -11.31 -6.24 -23.54
CA SER A 252 -11.31 -7.20 -22.44
C SER A 252 -10.74 -8.56 -22.85
N LEU A 253 -10.99 -8.98 -24.08
CA LEU A 253 -10.42 -10.20 -24.65
C LEU A 253 -8.90 -10.05 -24.90
N SER A 254 -8.45 -8.90 -25.41
CA SER A 254 -7.03 -8.68 -25.71
C SER A 254 -6.14 -8.76 -24.46
N GLY A 255 -6.68 -8.44 -23.28
CA GLY A 255 -6.00 -8.60 -22.01
C GLY A 255 -5.53 -10.01 -21.68
N PHE A 256 -6.09 -11.04 -22.38
CA PHE A 256 -5.70 -12.44 -22.16
C PHE A 256 -4.29 -12.81 -22.65
N ILE A 257 -3.66 -11.98 -23.44
CA ILE A 257 -2.27 -12.19 -23.89
C ILE A 257 -1.31 -12.12 -22.68
N PHE A 258 -1.57 -11.23 -21.73
CA PHE A 258 -0.72 -11.04 -20.55
C PHE A 258 -0.68 -12.28 -19.61
N PRO A 259 -1.79 -12.94 -19.27
CA PRO A 259 -1.78 -14.20 -18.54
C PRO A 259 -0.83 -15.25 -19.07
N ILE A 260 -0.80 -15.47 -20.37
CA ILE A 260 0.06 -16.47 -21.01
C ILE A 260 1.54 -16.15 -20.75
N TYR A 261 1.94 -14.90 -21.00
CA TYR A 261 3.30 -14.44 -20.73
C TYR A 261 3.67 -14.55 -19.25
N SER A 262 2.82 -14.04 -18.38
CA SER A 262 3.10 -13.96 -16.93
C SER A 262 3.20 -15.34 -16.28
N LEU A 263 2.31 -16.29 -16.63
CA LEU A 263 2.38 -17.67 -16.15
C LEU A 263 3.67 -18.37 -16.61
N TYR A 264 4.00 -18.24 -17.89
CA TYR A 264 5.24 -18.78 -18.43
C TYR A 264 6.46 -18.23 -17.70
N TYR A 265 6.51 -16.91 -17.49
CA TYR A 265 7.62 -16.23 -16.85
C TYR A 265 7.79 -16.67 -15.37
N GLN A 266 6.70 -16.73 -14.61
CA GLN A 266 6.71 -17.16 -13.21
C GLN A 266 7.12 -18.63 -13.08
N TRP A 267 6.63 -19.50 -13.97
CA TRP A 267 6.92 -20.93 -13.91
C TRP A 267 8.33 -21.28 -14.38
N LYS A 268 8.75 -20.79 -15.55
CA LYS A 268 10.01 -21.21 -16.21
C LYS A 268 11.21 -20.37 -15.81
N VAL A 269 11.03 -19.05 -15.64
CA VAL A 269 12.16 -18.12 -15.45
C VAL A 269 12.41 -17.86 -13.98
N VAL A 270 11.42 -17.36 -13.25
CA VAL A 270 11.58 -16.99 -11.83
C VAL A 270 11.46 -18.21 -10.92
N LYS A 271 10.70 -19.22 -11.32
CA LYS A 271 10.38 -20.43 -10.53
C LYS A 271 9.77 -20.12 -9.16
N GLN A 272 9.06 -19.01 -9.09
CA GLN A 272 8.35 -18.51 -7.89
C GLN A 272 7.00 -17.95 -8.32
N TRP A 273 6.01 -18.10 -7.47
CA TRP A 273 4.66 -17.62 -7.74
C TRP A 273 4.40 -16.28 -7.03
N CYS A 274 3.77 -15.35 -7.75
CA CYS A 274 3.29 -14.09 -7.17
C CYS A 274 1.76 -14.16 -7.07
N MET A 275 1.23 -14.30 -5.84
CA MET A 275 -0.22 -14.43 -5.64
C MET A 275 -0.99 -13.17 -6.06
N LEU A 276 -0.41 -11.98 -5.92
CA LEU A 276 -1.01 -10.75 -6.43
C LEU A 276 -1.10 -10.75 -7.96
N CYS A 277 -0.04 -11.22 -8.65
CA CYS A 277 -0.05 -11.36 -10.10
C CYS A 277 -1.10 -12.38 -10.54
N ILE A 278 -1.20 -13.53 -9.86
CA ILE A 278 -2.22 -14.55 -10.14
C ILE A 278 -3.63 -13.96 -9.98
N GLY A 279 -3.86 -13.09 -9.00
CA GLY A 279 -5.13 -12.36 -8.87
C GLY A 279 -5.48 -11.55 -10.11
N VAL A 280 -4.52 -10.79 -10.67
CA VAL A 280 -4.71 -10.06 -11.94
C VAL A 280 -4.99 -11.02 -13.10
N LEU A 281 -4.24 -12.15 -13.18
CA LEU A 281 -4.43 -13.13 -14.25
C LEU A 281 -5.82 -13.78 -14.19
N ALA A 282 -6.34 -14.06 -13.00
CA ALA A 282 -7.70 -14.59 -12.82
C ALA A 282 -8.75 -13.58 -13.30
N VAL A 283 -8.58 -12.30 -12.99
CA VAL A 283 -9.46 -11.22 -13.49
C VAL A 283 -9.44 -11.15 -15.01
N LEU A 284 -8.25 -11.11 -15.62
CA LEU A 284 -8.12 -11.03 -17.08
C LEU A 284 -8.69 -12.28 -17.76
N GLY A 285 -8.49 -13.47 -17.18
CA GLY A 285 -9.09 -14.73 -17.66
C GLY A 285 -10.62 -14.69 -17.62
N THR A 286 -11.20 -14.21 -16.51
CA THR A 286 -12.65 -14.05 -16.39
C THR A 286 -13.19 -13.06 -17.44
N ASN A 287 -12.53 -11.91 -17.60
CA ASN A 287 -12.91 -10.92 -18.61
C ASN A 287 -12.87 -11.49 -20.03
N ALA A 288 -11.84 -12.29 -20.35
CA ALA A 288 -11.74 -12.93 -21.65
C ALA A 288 -12.86 -13.95 -21.89
N ILE A 289 -13.18 -14.79 -20.92
CA ILE A 289 -14.26 -15.79 -21.02
C ILE A 289 -15.60 -15.09 -21.24
N VAL A 290 -15.93 -14.09 -20.44
CA VAL A 290 -17.19 -13.34 -20.55
C VAL A 290 -17.28 -12.64 -21.90
N SER A 291 -16.17 -12.08 -22.39
CA SER A 291 -16.12 -11.40 -23.69
C SER A 291 -16.29 -12.37 -24.87
N LEU A 292 -15.74 -13.58 -24.80
CA LEU A 292 -15.94 -14.62 -25.82
C LEU A 292 -17.42 -15.03 -25.93
N PHE A 293 -18.10 -15.19 -24.78
CA PHE A 293 -19.54 -15.49 -24.79
C PHE A 293 -20.36 -14.39 -25.46
N TYR A 294 -20.04 -13.13 -25.20
CA TYR A 294 -20.74 -12.01 -25.81
C TYR A 294 -20.46 -11.95 -27.33
N ILE A 295 -19.21 -12.00 -27.76
CA ILE A 295 -18.80 -11.89 -29.17
C ILE A 295 -19.45 -12.97 -30.01
N ASN A 296 -19.52 -14.21 -29.53
CA ASN A 296 -20.15 -15.32 -30.26
C ASN A 296 -21.65 -15.15 -30.49
N ASN A 297 -22.34 -14.44 -29.59
CA ASN A 297 -23.80 -14.36 -29.60
C ASN A 297 -24.36 -13.07 -30.20
N THR A 298 -23.61 -11.96 -30.13
CA THR A 298 -24.18 -10.61 -30.35
C THR A 298 -23.29 -9.69 -31.19
N PHE A 299 -22.13 -10.15 -31.67
CA PHE A 299 -21.19 -9.29 -32.38
C PHE A 299 -21.78 -8.81 -33.72
N THR A 300 -21.87 -7.50 -33.92
CA THR A 300 -22.27 -6.85 -35.17
C THR A 300 -21.05 -6.21 -35.83
N SER A 301 -20.86 -6.50 -37.15
CA SER A 301 -19.77 -5.88 -37.90
C SER A 301 -20.06 -4.39 -38.16
N GLY A 302 -19.16 -3.53 -37.76
CA GLY A 302 -19.24 -2.08 -38.01
C GLY A 302 -17.84 -1.43 -37.99
N THR A 303 -17.76 -0.16 -38.30
CA THR A 303 -16.48 0.57 -38.32
C THR A 303 -16.03 0.88 -36.88
N LEU A 304 -14.96 0.18 -36.45
CA LEU A 304 -14.37 0.34 -35.12
C LEU A 304 -13.37 1.51 -35.00
N LEU A 305 -13.12 2.26 -36.09
CA LEU A 305 -12.05 3.27 -36.12
C LEU A 305 -12.24 4.37 -35.03
N LYS A 306 -13.46 4.93 -34.91
CA LYS A 306 -13.76 5.96 -33.91
C LYS A 306 -13.65 5.43 -32.47
N PRO A 307 -14.28 4.29 -32.11
CA PRO A 307 -14.10 3.65 -30.81
C PRO A 307 -12.63 3.36 -30.46
N ILE A 308 -11.86 2.83 -31.40
CA ILE A 308 -10.42 2.55 -31.20
C ILE A 308 -9.64 3.84 -30.92
N ALA A 309 -9.86 4.89 -31.71
CA ALA A 309 -9.21 6.17 -31.52
C ALA A 309 -9.52 6.77 -30.14
N MET A 310 -10.79 6.68 -29.70
CA MET A 310 -11.21 7.14 -28.37
C MET A 310 -10.53 6.32 -27.27
N PHE A 311 -10.50 5.01 -27.38
CA PHE A 311 -9.81 4.16 -26.39
C PHE A 311 -8.30 4.45 -26.35
N ALA A 312 -7.64 4.58 -27.49
CA ALA A 312 -6.22 4.91 -27.57
C ALA A 312 -5.92 6.26 -26.90
N LEU A 313 -6.77 7.27 -27.11
CA LEU A 313 -6.66 8.56 -26.44
C LEU A 313 -6.77 8.42 -24.93
N LEU A 314 -7.73 7.62 -24.44
CA LEU A 314 -7.90 7.36 -23.00
C LEU A 314 -6.71 6.62 -22.39
N VAL A 315 -6.13 5.66 -23.10
CA VAL A 315 -4.90 4.98 -22.65
C VAL A 315 -3.75 5.98 -22.49
N VAL A 316 -3.53 6.85 -23.48
CA VAL A 316 -2.49 7.88 -23.42
C VAL A 316 -2.76 8.86 -22.27
N LEU A 317 -4.00 9.29 -22.08
CA LEU A 317 -4.39 10.18 -20.99
C LEU A 317 -4.18 9.52 -19.63
N CYS A 318 -4.65 8.28 -19.45
CA CYS A 318 -4.46 7.53 -18.20
C CYS A 318 -2.97 7.30 -17.92
N LEU A 319 -2.17 6.98 -18.93
CA LEU A 319 -0.74 6.82 -18.79
C LEU A 319 -0.06 8.12 -18.35
N ALA A 320 -0.39 9.25 -18.96
CA ALA A 320 0.15 10.55 -18.61
C ALA A 320 -0.21 10.94 -17.16
N ILE A 321 -1.49 10.82 -16.79
CA ILE A 321 -1.96 11.09 -15.43
C ILE A 321 -1.26 10.16 -14.44
N TRP A 322 -1.17 8.87 -14.75
CA TRP A 322 -0.51 7.89 -13.89
C TRP A 322 0.96 8.22 -13.66
N GLN A 323 1.71 8.57 -14.72
CA GLN A 323 3.13 8.95 -14.60
C GLN A 323 3.33 10.21 -13.74
N LEU A 324 2.46 11.20 -13.86
CA LEU A 324 2.48 12.38 -13.00
C LEU A 324 2.22 12.00 -11.54
N LEU A 325 1.17 11.23 -11.27
CA LEU A 325 0.83 10.77 -9.91
C LEU A 325 1.96 9.91 -9.31
N LYS A 326 2.52 9.00 -10.11
CA LYS A 326 3.66 8.16 -9.70
C LYS A 326 4.88 8.99 -9.31
N SER A 327 5.21 9.99 -10.13
CA SER A 327 6.33 10.91 -9.86
C SER A 327 6.11 11.71 -8.57
N LEU A 328 4.90 12.27 -8.37
CA LEU A 328 4.55 12.99 -7.14
C LEU A 328 4.61 12.09 -5.91
N TYR A 329 4.13 10.87 -6.03
CA TYR A 329 4.15 9.90 -4.95
C TYR A 329 5.58 9.48 -4.57
N GLN A 330 6.44 9.23 -5.56
CA GLN A 330 7.85 8.93 -5.34
C GLN A 330 8.59 10.09 -4.67
N LYS A 331 8.34 11.33 -5.12
CA LYS A 331 8.90 12.54 -4.48
C LYS A 331 8.46 12.67 -3.03
N SER A 332 7.19 12.42 -2.73
CA SER A 332 6.67 12.43 -1.36
C SER A 332 7.35 11.38 -0.46
N LEU A 333 7.55 10.16 -0.96
CA LEU A 333 8.27 9.10 -0.23
C LEU A 333 9.74 9.46 0.01
N THR A 334 10.41 10.02 -1.00
CA THR A 334 11.79 10.46 -0.89
C THR A 334 11.93 11.62 0.09
N SER A 335 11.02 12.59 0.05
CA SER A 335 10.97 13.71 1.00
C SER A 335 10.84 13.22 2.43
N LEU A 336 9.88 12.31 2.70
CA LEU A 336 9.71 11.71 4.03
C LEU A 336 10.98 10.98 4.49
N THR A 337 11.61 10.20 3.60
CA THR A 337 12.86 9.49 3.93
C THR A 337 14.00 10.45 4.25
N ASN A 338 14.11 11.54 3.51
CA ASN A 338 15.11 12.57 3.76
C ASN A 338 14.84 13.33 5.06
N GLU A 339 13.58 13.63 5.36
CA GLU A 339 13.17 14.24 6.62
C GLU A 339 13.52 13.35 7.83
N ILE A 340 13.23 12.04 7.74
CA ILE A 340 13.60 11.06 8.76
C ILE A 340 15.13 11.05 8.98
N LYS A 341 15.91 11.00 7.88
CA LYS A 341 17.38 11.01 7.97
C LYS A 341 17.91 12.32 8.58
N ALA A 342 17.42 13.45 8.11
CA ALA A 342 17.84 14.76 8.62
C ALA A 342 17.47 14.94 10.11
N THR A 343 16.28 14.52 10.51
CA THR A 343 15.84 14.58 11.90
C THR A 343 16.66 13.64 12.79
N ARG A 344 17.00 12.44 12.31
CA ARG A 344 17.87 11.50 13.02
C ARG A 344 19.26 12.10 13.27
N LEU A 345 19.84 12.75 12.25
CA LEU A 345 21.13 13.41 12.41
C LEU A 345 21.08 14.54 13.44
N LYS A 346 20.02 15.38 13.41
CA LYS A 346 19.84 16.47 14.36
C LYS A 346 19.62 16.00 15.80
N ARG A 347 19.02 14.82 15.97
CA ARG A 347 18.75 14.20 17.29
C ARG A 347 19.95 13.43 17.87
N ASN A 348 20.98 13.18 17.06
CA ASN A 348 22.19 12.51 17.55
C ASN A 348 23.01 13.47 18.41
N PRO A 349 23.22 13.17 19.73
CA PRO A 349 23.93 14.07 20.65
C PRO A 349 25.37 14.37 20.21
N GLU A 350 26.07 13.38 19.64
CA GLU A 350 27.46 13.55 19.20
C GLU A 350 27.54 14.54 18.03
N ILE A 351 26.65 14.39 17.03
CA ILE A 351 26.59 15.28 15.87
C ILE A 351 26.17 16.69 16.31
N PHE A 352 25.15 16.79 17.18
CA PHE A 352 24.68 18.05 17.71
C PHE A 352 25.77 18.80 18.47
N ASN A 353 26.51 18.12 19.36
CA ASN A 353 27.61 18.73 20.10
C ASN A 353 28.77 19.16 19.18
N ALA A 354 29.12 18.34 18.19
CA ALA A 354 30.15 18.67 17.21
C ALA A 354 29.79 19.90 16.37
N LEU A 355 28.50 20.05 16.00
CA LEU A 355 28.02 21.24 15.29
C LEU A 355 28.03 22.49 16.18
N LEU A 356 27.64 22.38 17.46
CA LEU A 356 27.71 23.46 18.44
C LEU A 356 29.15 23.95 18.68
N GLU A 357 30.10 23.01 18.80
CA GLU A 357 31.51 23.36 18.95
C GLU A 357 32.07 24.10 17.72
N LYS A 358 31.66 23.66 16.52
CA LYS A 358 32.03 24.32 15.28
C LYS A 358 31.43 25.72 15.17
N GLU A 359 30.18 25.96 15.58
CA GLU A 359 29.57 27.28 15.60
C GLU A 359 30.23 28.19 16.64
N LYS A 360 30.54 27.70 17.84
CA LYS A 360 31.27 28.45 18.86
C LYS A 360 32.67 28.85 18.39
N ALA A 361 33.31 28.06 17.54
CA ALA A 361 34.61 28.36 16.95
C ALA A 361 34.52 29.41 15.82
N ASN A 362 33.32 29.78 15.35
CA ASN A 362 33.12 30.72 14.26
C ASN A 362 32.05 31.78 14.62
N PRO A 363 32.36 32.70 15.58
CA PRO A 363 31.41 33.69 16.10
C PRO A 363 30.98 34.76 15.09
N ALA A 364 31.59 34.81 13.91
CA ALA A 364 31.32 35.81 12.91
C ALA A 364 29.97 35.71 12.17
N ASN A 365 29.20 34.67 12.39
CA ASN A 365 27.91 34.40 11.72
C ASN A 365 26.69 34.40 12.65
N LEU A 366 26.78 34.87 13.87
CA LEU A 366 25.60 35.08 14.70
C LEU A 366 24.88 36.37 14.23
N PRO A 367 23.58 36.30 13.88
CA PRO A 367 22.80 37.53 13.70
C PRO A 367 22.81 38.31 15.02
N GLU A 368 23.13 39.60 14.96
CA GLU A 368 22.99 40.47 16.13
C GLU A 368 21.59 40.36 16.68
N PRO A 369 21.41 40.24 18.01
CA PRO A 369 20.09 40.25 18.61
C PRO A 369 19.45 41.59 18.29
N ASP A 370 18.32 41.56 17.56
CA ASP A 370 17.51 42.74 17.33
C ASP A 370 17.17 43.34 18.71
N GLU A 371 17.73 44.52 18.99
CA GLU A 371 17.33 45.34 20.13
C GLU A 371 15.89 45.81 19.87
N ALA A 372 14.93 45.22 20.63
CA ALA A 372 13.54 45.63 20.70
C ALA A 372 13.24 46.20 22.05
#